data_2256d6b58a218ebfc388e36ade8e2be9
#
_entry.id   2256d6b58a218ebfc388e36ade8e2be9
#
_cell.length_a   1.000
_cell.length_b   1.000
_cell.length_c   1.000
_cell.angle_alpha   90.00
_cell.angle_beta   90.00
_cell.angle_gamma   90.00
#
_symmetry.space_group_name_H-M   'P 1'
#
loop_
_entity.id
_entity.type
_entity.pdbx_description
1 polymer ?
#
loop_
_entity_poly.entity_id
_entity_poly.type
_entity_poly.pdbx_seq_one_letter_code
_entity_poly.pdbx_strand_id
1 'polypeptide(L)'
;MLSNFLSRFAAGPDPSAIDHEEFEQAVQGGKCVVVDVREPHEFANAHIPTSLNMPLSTFNPQRLPSDKPVVLICHSGVRSRTALAKAHATGRQDVKHYAGGIVGWRSRRGALAS
;
A
#
# COMPACT_ATOMS: atom_id res chain seq x y z
N MET A 1 12.40 24.11 2.89
CA MET A 1 11.21 24.42 3.43
C MET A 1 10.25 24.96 2.50
N LEU A 2 10.49 26.09 1.98
CA LEU A 2 9.59 26.63 1.02
C LEU A 2 9.42 25.75 -0.18
N SER A 3 10.50 25.13 -0.64
CA SER A 3 10.41 24.24 -1.78
C SER A 3 9.51 23.05 -1.50
N ASN A 4 9.54 22.53 -0.29
CA ASN A 4 8.63 21.47 0.06
C ASN A 4 7.20 21.90 0.04
N PHE A 5 6.96 23.12 0.49
CA PHE A 5 5.64 23.67 0.48
C PHE A 5 5.13 23.81 -0.95
N LEU A 6 5.97 24.32 -1.83
CA LEU A 6 5.58 24.50 -3.22
C LEU A 6 5.36 23.17 -3.92
N SER A 7 6.19 22.18 -3.61
CA SER A 7 6.00 20.90 -4.28
C SER A 7 4.72 20.23 -3.84
N ARG A 8 4.28 20.43 -2.62
CA ARG A 8 2.99 19.90 -2.22
C ARG A 8 1.86 20.50 -3.01
N PHE A 9 1.96 21.76 -3.33
CA PHE A 9 0.93 22.38 -4.14
C PHE A 9 1.06 21.99 -5.58
N ALA A 10 2.26 22.03 -6.11
CA ALA A 10 2.47 21.78 -7.52
C ALA A 10 2.11 20.36 -7.91
N ALA A 11 2.58 19.40 -7.18
CA ALA A 11 2.32 18.04 -7.50
C ALA A 11 1.22 17.48 -6.66
N GLY A 12 0.96 18.14 -5.56
CA GLY A 12 -0.06 17.71 -4.67
C GLY A 12 0.04 16.24 -4.33
N PRO A 13 1.21 15.75 -3.90
CA PRO A 13 1.26 14.33 -3.61
C PRO A 13 0.24 14.02 -2.53
N ASP A 14 -0.47 12.95 -2.75
CA ASP A 14 -1.43 12.44 -1.80
C ASP A 14 -0.66 11.98 -0.56
N PRO A 15 -0.88 12.59 0.62
CA PRO A 15 -0.13 12.19 1.82
C PRO A 15 -0.42 10.77 2.26
N SER A 16 -1.48 10.16 1.76
CA SER A 16 -1.81 8.78 2.10
C SER A 16 -1.26 7.79 1.07
N ALA A 17 -0.56 8.27 0.03
CA ALA A 17 0.14 7.42 -0.92
C ALA A 17 1.62 7.43 -0.59
N ILE A 18 2.23 6.25 -0.55
CA ILE A 18 3.66 6.14 -0.29
C ILE A 18 4.38 6.11 -1.63
N ASP A 19 5.51 6.85 -1.75
CA ASP A 19 6.25 6.82 -2.99
C ASP A 19 7.06 5.52 -3.10
N HIS A 20 7.55 5.25 -4.31
CA HIS A 20 8.16 3.96 -4.59
C HIS A 20 9.42 3.72 -3.75
N GLU A 21 10.31 4.72 -3.68
CA GLU A 21 11.57 4.52 -2.96
C GLU A 21 11.34 4.28 -1.49
N GLU A 22 10.45 5.03 -0.89
CA GLU A 22 10.13 4.85 0.51
C GLU A 22 9.51 3.48 0.75
N PHE A 23 8.61 3.06 -0.13
CA PHE A 23 7.95 1.78 -0.01
C PHE A 23 8.96 0.62 -0.15
N GLU A 24 9.82 0.71 -1.16
CA GLU A 24 10.81 -0.34 -1.39
C GLU A 24 11.73 -0.49 -0.17
N GLN A 25 12.18 0.63 0.38
CA GLN A 25 13.03 0.60 1.56
C GLN A 25 12.30 0.01 2.76
N ALA A 26 11.03 0.35 2.93
CA ALA A 26 10.24 -0.17 4.04
C ALA A 26 10.03 -1.67 3.91
N VAL A 27 9.78 -2.15 2.69
CA VAL A 27 9.62 -3.59 2.45
C VAL A 27 10.93 -4.32 2.76
N GLN A 28 12.04 -3.82 2.23
CA GLN A 28 13.34 -4.46 2.43
C GLN A 28 13.75 -4.47 3.90
N GLY A 29 13.43 -3.43 4.63
CA GLY A 29 13.81 -3.32 6.02
C GLY A 29 12.81 -3.91 7.01
N GLY A 30 11.70 -4.46 6.52
CA GLY A 30 10.66 -4.98 7.41
C GLY A 30 10.01 -3.91 8.27
N LYS A 31 9.94 -2.69 7.77
CA LYS A 31 9.45 -1.55 8.54
C LYS A 31 7.94 -1.34 8.39
N CYS A 32 7.31 -2.06 7.49
CA CYS A 32 5.87 -1.98 7.30
C CYS A 32 5.31 -3.37 7.06
N VAL A 33 3.98 -3.49 7.20
CA VAL A 33 3.27 -4.69 6.78
C VAL A 33 2.57 -4.35 5.48
N VAL A 34 2.82 -5.12 4.43
CA VAL A 34 2.14 -4.95 3.15
C VAL A 34 0.88 -5.80 3.18
N VAL A 35 -0.26 -5.16 2.93
CA VAL A 35 -1.54 -5.85 2.89
C VAL A 35 -2.09 -5.74 1.47
N ASP A 36 -2.18 -6.88 0.80
CA ASP A 36 -2.66 -6.98 -0.57
C ASP A 36 -4.16 -7.21 -0.55
N VAL A 37 -4.92 -6.26 -1.09
CA VAL A 37 -6.38 -6.32 -1.04
C VAL A 37 -6.97 -6.89 -2.32
N ARG A 38 -6.14 -7.51 -3.18
CA ARG A 38 -6.65 -8.23 -4.34
C ARG A 38 -7.31 -9.53 -3.89
N GLU A 39 -8.03 -10.16 -4.80
CA GLU A 39 -8.67 -11.41 -4.46
C GLU A 39 -7.64 -12.55 -4.37
N PRO A 40 -7.98 -13.65 -3.68
CA PRO A 40 -6.98 -14.68 -3.39
C PRO A 40 -6.31 -15.28 -4.60
N HIS A 41 -7.02 -15.42 -5.72
CA HIS A 41 -6.41 -16.01 -6.91
C HIS A 41 -5.35 -15.08 -7.53
N GLU A 42 -5.55 -13.77 -7.42
CA GLU A 42 -4.55 -12.81 -7.88
C GLU A 42 -3.31 -12.88 -6.99
N PHE A 43 -3.54 -12.91 -5.68
CA PHE A 43 -2.46 -12.98 -4.70
C PHE A 43 -1.64 -14.26 -4.88
N ALA A 44 -2.31 -15.37 -5.07
CA ALA A 44 -1.61 -16.65 -5.24
C ALA A 44 -0.74 -16.66 -6.49
N ASN A 45 -1.17 -15.94 -7.53
CA ASN A 45 -0.42 -15.90 -8.78
C ASN A 45 0.91 -15.16 -8.63
N ALA A 46 0.90 -14.02 -7.97
CA ALA A 46 2.12 -13.27 -7.67
C ALA A 46 1.80 -12.21 -6.62
N HIS A 47 2.70 -12.04 -5.66
CA HIS A 47 2.52 -11.04 -4.60
C HIS A 47 3.88 -10.60 -4.06
N ILE A 48 3.91 -9.48 -3.36
CA ILE A 48 5.15 -9.04 -2.70
C ILE A 48 5.47 -10.03 -1.57
N PRO A 49 6.73 -10.50 -1.48
CA PRO A 49 7.09 -11.44 -0.43
C PRO A 49 6.72 -10.90 0.96
N THR A 50 6.25 -11.78 1.80
CA THR A 50 5.82 -11.50 3.18
C THR A 50 4.55 -10.68 3.30
N SER A 51 3.92 -10.29 2.17
CA SER A 51 2.66 -9.56 2.24
C SER A 51 1.53 -10.48 2.72
N LEU A 52 0.51 -9.87 3.30
CA LEU A 52 -0.69 -10.56 3.75
C LEU A 52 -1.79 -10.31 2.74
N ASN A 53 -2.64 -11.31 2.52
CA ASN A 53 -3.80 -11.13 1.65
C ASN A 53 -5.06 -10.87 2.49
N MET A 54 -5.63 -9.69 2.31
CA MET A 54 -6.90 -9.33 2.92
C MET A 54 -7.80 -8.79 1.82
N PRO A 55 -8.52 -9.67 1.10
CA PRO A 55 -9.26 -9.26 -0.08
C PRO A 55 -10.29 -8.17 0.21
N LEU A 56 -10.43 -7.23 -0.72
CA LEU A 56 -11.38 -6.14 -0.52
C LEU A 56 -12.80 -6.66 -0.32
N SER A 57 -13.15 -7.78 -0.95
CA SER A 57 -14.49 -8.35 -0.83
C SER A 57 -14.86 -8.69 0.62
N THR A 58 -13.88 -8.97 1.45
CA THR A 58 -14.12 -9.30 2.87
C THR A 58 -13.30 -8.42 3.79
N PHE A 59 -12.86 -7.26 3.30
CA PHE A 59 -11.93 -6.41 4.04
C PHE A 59 -12.56 -5.87 5.31
N ASN A 60 -11.86 -6.09 6.43
CA ASN A 60 -12.25 -5.53 7.71
C ASN A 60 -11.06 -4.75 8.25
N PRO A 61 -11.11 -3.42 8.23
CA PRO A 61 -9.97 -2.61 8.67
C PRO A 61 -9.59 -2.81 10.12
N GLN A 62 -10.50 -3.29 10.95
CA GLN A 62 -10.19 -3.55 12.36
C GLN A 62 -9.27 -4.75 12.52
N ARG A 63 -9.11 -5.56 11.48
CA ARG A 63 -8.21 -6.71 11.51
C ARG A 63 -6.83 -6.39 10.98
N LEU A 64 -6.59 -5.15 10.55
CA LEU A 64 -5.26 -4.77 10.09
C LEU A 64 -4.26 -4.88 11.22
N PRO A 65 -3.03 -5.34 10.92
CA PRO A 65 -1.97 -5.38 11.94
C PRO A 65 -1.75 -4.01 12.55
N SER A 66 -1.39 -3.98 13.83
CA SER A 66 -1.23 -2.73 14.55
C SER A 66 0.18 -2.50 15.09
N ASP A 67 1.09 -3.44 14.88
CA ASP A 67 2.46 -3.33 15.41
C ASP A 67 3.39 -2.55 14.49
N LYS A 68 3.00 -2.33 13.25
CA LYS A 68 3.78 -1.56 12.27
C LYS A 68 2.85 -0.78 11.37
N PRO A 69 3.35 0.24 10.70
CA PRO A 69 2.57 0.90 9.67
C PRO A 69 2.15 -0.09 8.59
N VAL A 70 0.99 0.14 7.99
CA VAL A 70 0.44 -0.73 6.96
C VAL A 70 0.47 -0.02 5.63
N VAL A 71 0.89 -0.73 4.58
CA VAL A 71 0.79 -0.23 3.21
C VAL A 71 -0.13 -1.18 2.45
N LEU A 72 -1.22 -0.64 1.96
CA LEU A 72 -2.19 -1.39 1.17
C LEU A 72 -1.77 -1.40 -0.29
N ILE A 73 -1.98 -2.50 -0.98
CA ILE A 73 -1.67 -2.60 -2.39
C ILE A 73 -2.76 -3.41 -3.10
N CYS A 74 -3.02 -3.06 -4.37
CA CYS A 74 -3.88 -3.86 -5.22
C CYS A 74 -3.24 -3.96 -6.60
N HIS A 75 -4.02 -4.14 -7.65
CA HIS A 75 -3.45 -4.27 -8.99
C HIS A 75 -2.90 -2.93 -9.49
N SER A 76 -3.73 -1.88 -9.48
CA SER A 76 -3.36 -0.58 -10.04
C SER A 76 -3.85 0.62 -9.21
N GLY A 77 -4.20 0.41 -7.96
CA GLY A 77 -4.49 1.50 -7.03
C GLY A 77 -5.95 1.76 -6.72
N VAL A 78 -6.88 1.20 -7.48
CA VAL A 78 -8.30 1.51 -7.29
C VAL A 78 -8.84 0.85 -6.01
N ARG A 79 -8.65 -0.45 -5.87
CA ARG A 79 -9.15 -1.18 -4.71
C ARG A 79 -8.42 -0.79 -3.42
N SER A 80 -7.12 -0.52 -3.53
CA SER A 80 -6.36 -0.10 -2.34
C SER A 80 -6.80 1.27 -1.86
N ARG A 81 -7.21 2.16 -2.76
CA ARG A 81 -7.76 3.45 -2.36
C ARG A 81 -9.06 3.27 -1.57
N THR A 82 -9.91 2.36 -2.00
CA THR A 82 -11.16 2.06 -1.29
C THR A 82 -10.87 1.49 0.10
N ALA A 83 -9.93 0.55 0.17
CA ALA A 83 -9.56 -0.04 1.46
C ALA A 83 -8.94 1.00 2.38
N LEU A 84 -8.15 1.92 1.81
CA LEU A 84 -7.53 3.00 2.57
C LEU A 84 -8.58 3.88 3.24
N ALA A 85 -9.63 4.24 2.49
CA ALA A 85 -10.70 5.07 3.05
C ALA A 85 -11.37 4.35 4.22
N LYS A 86 -11.58 3.04 4.09
CA LYS A 86 -12.17 2.26 5.17
C LYS A 86 -11.27 2.25 6.41
N ALA A 87 -9.96 2.12 6.21
CA ALA A 87 -9.02 2.10 7.32
C ALA A 87 -8.97 3.45 8.03
N HIS A 88 -8.92 4.54 7.26
CA HIS A 88 -8.88 5.87 7.84
C HIS A 88 -10.17 6.18 8.62
N ALA A 89 -11.29 5.66 8.16
CA ALA A 89 -12.56 5.87 8.85
C ALA A 89 -12.58 5.23 10.24
N THR A 90 -11.72 4.25 10.51
CA THR A 90 -11.61 3.65 11.83
C THR A 90 -10.55 4.33 12.69
N GLY A 91 -9.93 5.40 12.20
CA GLY A 91 -8.93 6.14 12.96
C GLY A 91 -7.49 5.71 12.71
N ARG A 92 -7.24 4.72 11.84
CA ARG A 92 -5.89 4.25 11.56
C ARG A 92 -5.20 5.23 10.61
N GLN A 93 -4.42 6.15 11.17
CA GLN A 93 -3.73 7.16 10.38
C GLN A 93 -2.37 6.69 9.87
N ASP A 94 -1.89 5.57 10.35
CA ASP A 94 -0.61 4.99 9.94
C ASP A 94 -0.75 4.04 8.75
N VAL A 95 -1.86 4.13 8.02
CA VAL A 95 -2.11 3.30 6.85
C VAL A 95 -1.98 4.17 5.61
N LYS A 96 -1.17 3.71 4.66
CA LYS A 96 -1.01 4.33 3.35
C LYS A 96 -1.27 3.30 2.29
N HIS A 97 -1.29 3.71 1.02
CA HIS A 97 -1.34 2.73 -0.05
C HIS A 97 -0.29 3.04 -1.11
N TYR A 98 0.13 2.00 -1.82
CA TYR A 98 1.04 2.13 -2.94
C TYR A 98 0.21 2.25 -4.21
N ALA A 99 0.07 3.47 -4.71
CA ALA A 99 -0.89 3.77 -5.77
C ALA A 99 -0.59 3.08 -7.09
N GLY A 100 0.69 2.78 -7.37
CA GLY A 100 1.05 2.07 -8.60
C GLY A 100 0.60 0.62 -8.62
N GLY A 101 0.36 0.05 -7.46
CA GLY A 101 -0.09 -1.33 -7.34
C GLY A 101 0.97 -2.34 -7.78
N ILE A 102 0.54 -3.58 -7.96
CA ILE A 102 1.44 -4.63 -8.44
C ILE A 102 1.98 -4.28 -9.83
N VAL A 103 1.18 -3.62 -10.66
CA VAL A 103 1.65 -3.18 -11.97
C VAL A 103 2.86 -2.26 -11.83
N GLY A 104 2.76 -1.25 -10.97
CA GLY A 104 3.87 -0.32 -10.76
C GLY A 104 5.07 -0.98 -10.10
N TRP A 105 4.83 -1.84 -9.13
CA TRP A 105 5.89 -2.57 -8.44
C TRP A 105 6.66 -3.45 -9.43
N ARG A 106 5.93 -4.20 -10.27
CA ARG A 106 6.54 -5.08 -11.26
C ARG A 106 7.32 -4.30 -12.31
N SER A 107 6.80 -3.15 -12.76
CA SER A 107 7.46 -2.35 -13.76
C SER A 107 8.80 -1.80 -13.25
N ARG A 108 8.95 -1.70 -11.95
CA ARG A 108 10.20 -1.28 -11.33
C ARG A 108 11.01 -2.45 -10.81
N ARG A 109 10.66 -3.65 -11.24
CA ARG A 109 11.39 -4.89 -10.93
C ARG A 109 11.39 -5.22 -9.44
N GLY A 110 10.32 -4.87 -8.76
CA GLY A 110 10.17 -5.25 -7.36
C GLY A 110 10.03 -6.75 -7.23
N ALA A 111 10.48 -7.29 -6.10
CA ALA A 111 10.46 -8.73 -5.87
C ALA A 111 9.03 -9.26 -5.75
N LEU A 112 8.76 -10.39 -6.36
CA LEU A 112 7.48 -11.07 -6.28
C LEU A 112 7.69 -12.55 -5.97
N ALA A 113 6.71 -13.10 -5.26
CA ALA A 113 6.67 -14.52 -4.90
C ALA A 113 5.33 -15.10 -5.35
N SER A 114 5.19 -16.39 -5.28
CA SER A 114 3.92 -17.04 -5.61
C SER A 114 3.70 -18.27 -4.72
#